data_c14124b7f402b372e8f76ee0b3803dcc
#
_entry.id   c14124b7f402b372e8f76ee0b3803dcc
#
_cell.length_a   1.000
_cell.length_b   1.000
_cell.length_c   1.000
_cell.angle_alpha   90.00
_cell.angle_beta   90.00
_cell.angle_gamma   90.00
#
_symmetry.space_group_name_H-M   'P 1'
#
loop_
_entity.id
_entity.type
_entity.pdbx_description
1 polymer ?
#
loop_
_entity_poly.entity_id
_entity_poly.type
_entity_poly.pdbx_seq_one_letter_code
_entity_poly.pdbx_strand_id
1 'polypeptide(L)'
;MPKIIKLKDGAILLYHKNTQSKATAFRVGMLRGGYLDKNTGLSHLFEHMLFKGTTNWSNEELTALIRDNFSNLNASTSGDYMIIRSYESKKKIKQAFKISSDMLLNSTFDKEELEKEKQVVRQEIIRANDDIQRIASHNLNIMAYNYPELKSKTLGDEKKMMAITQKQMLKHREDNLVRENFIASVCSNLPACTIKKYINEYFVNHLKSGKKNTFDSCNFTINGKSGMVVETMDRQKVVMKVAIPCNGYLDMKKSFLLSRVLSYTSGVKGPLFDHFREKKQLVYSIALRRNTNKHDGLLFFDIETSTDKVNECFYAIKDFMDEVKQGIAQKDVARLLEKYEENDDRFVGHPVDFCSGLMFDYLDYGRIVKDKEFKRLKKYVTKENLDATILEVFNPDKIFISVAGPVNKKDIMPLSKIERLIIG
;
A
#
# COMPACT_ATOMS: atom_id res chain seq x y z
N MET A 1 -23.17 -6.84 -10.46
CA MET A 1 -22.47 -5.55 -10.52
C MET A 1 -22.16 -5.10 -9.11
N PRO A 2 -20.99 -4.50 -8.86
CA PRO A 2 -20.61 -3.99 -7.55
C PRO A 2 -21.52 -2.82 -7.12
N LYS A 3 -21.69 -2.67 -5.79
CA LYS A 3 -22.59 -1.69 -5.18
C LYS A 3 -21.94 -1.03 -3.96
N ILE A 4 -22.19 0.26 -3.78
CA ILE A 4 -21.95 0.98 -2.52
C ILE A 4 -23.30 1.06 -1.81
N ILE A 5 -23.35 0.52 -0.59
CA ILE A 5 -24.56 0.52 0.24
C ILE A 5 -24.25 1.39 1.46
N LYS A 6 -24.89 2.54 1.53
CA LYS A 6 -24.82 3.40 2.73
C LYS A 6 -25.66 2.76 3.84
N LEU A 7 -25.06 2.60 4.98
CA LEU A 7 -25.68 2.10 6.19
C LEU A 7 -25.97 3.27 7.16
N LYS A 8 -26.34 2.96 8.39
CA LYS A 8 -26.66 3.98 9.40
C LYS A 8 -25.46 4.89 9.68
N ASP A 9 -25.69 6.17 9.82
CA ASP A 9 -24.74 7.22 10.21
C ASP A 9 -23.41 7.20 9.43
N GLY A 10 -23.48 6.95 8.12
CA GLY A 10 -22.33 7.02 7.23
C GLY A 10 -21.47 5.75 7.15
N ALA A 11 -21.80 4.68 7.88
CA ALA A 11 -21.15 3.37 7.70
C ALA A 11 -21.31 2.87 6.26
N ILE A 12 -20.28 2.24 5.71
CA ILE A 12 -20.21 1.85 4.30
C ILE A 12 -20.10 0.34 4.16
N LEU A 13 -20.94 -0.22 3.29
CA LEU A 13 -20.80 -1.58 2.78
C LEU A 13 -20.58 -1.54 1.28
N LEU A 14 -19.40 -1.97 0.85
CA LEU A 14 -19.05 -2.26 -0.53
C LEU A 14 -19.39 -3.73 -0.81
N TYR A 15 -20.16 -3.99 -1.84
CA TYR A 15 -20.61 -5.35 -2.12
C TYR A 15 -20.49 -5.70 -3.60
N HIS A 16 -19.92 -6.90 -3.86
CA HIS A 16 -19.92 -7.54 -5.18
C HIS A 16 -20.52 -8.93 -5.10
N LYS A 17 -21.50 -9.20 -5.97
CA LYS A 17 -22.07 -10.55 -6.11
C LYS A 17 -21.15 -11.38 -7.02
N ASN A 18 -20.48 -12.36 -6.46
CA ASN A 18 -19.68 -13.33 -7.21
C ASN A 18 -20.41 -14.68 -7.26
N THR A 19 -20.88 -15.05 -8.46
CA THR A 19 -21.59 -16.33 -8.69
C THR A 19 -20.63 -17.47 -9.07
N GLN A 20 -19.38 -17.16 -9.39
CA GLN A 20 -18.37 -18.13 -9.80
C GLN A 20 -17.70 -18.82 -8.60
N SER A 21 -17.75 -18.21 -7.41
CA SER A 21 -17.18 -18.76 -6.19
C SER A 21 -18.26 -19.11 -5.16
N LYS A 22 -18.08 -20.26 -4.48
CA LYS A 22 -18.89 -20.65 -3.32
C LYS A 22 -18.43 -20.01 -2.02
N ALA A 23 -17.28 -19.37 -2.02
CA ALA A 23 -16.72 -18.72 -0.85
C ALA A 23 -17.01 -17.21 -0.87
N THR A 24 -16.93 -16.61 0.31
CA THR A 24 -17.07 -15.19 0.56
C THR A 24 -15.76 -14.62 1.04
N ALA A 25 -15.25 -13.59 0.38
CA ALA A 25 -14.18 -12.76 0.90
C ALA A 25 -14.77 -11.52 1.56
N PHE A 26 -14.20 -11.11 2.69
CA PHE A 26 -14.57 -9.85 3.33
C PHE A 26 -13.36 -9.12 3.93
N ARG A 27 -13.54 -7.81 4.07
CA ARG A 27 -12.68 -6.88 4.79
C ARG A 27 -13.59 -5.99 5.61
N VAL A 28 -13.37 -5.91 6.92
CA VAL A 28 -14.17 -5.07 7.83
C VAL A 28 -13.24 -4.37 8.81
N GLY A 29 -13.53 -3.12 9.12
CA GLY A 29 -12.72 -2.38 10.07
C GLY A 29 -13.04 -0.89 10.07
N MET A 30 -12.02 -0.10 10.39
CA MET A 30 -12.14 1.34 10.55
C MET A 30 -11.16 2.11 9.67
N LEU A 31 -11.60 3.27 9.19
CA LEU A 31 -10.78 4.24 8.44
C LEU A 31 -9.92 5.04 9.44
N ARG A 32 -9.00 4.36 10.09
CA ARG A 32 -8.05 4.88 11.06
C ARG A 32 -6.83 3.97 11.11
N GLY A 33 -5.70 4.49 10.68
CA GLY A 33 -4.44 3.76 10.63
C GLY A 33 -3.28 4.55 11.22
N GLY A 34 -2.06 4.10 10.95
CA GLY A 34 -0.84 4.53 11.62
C GLY A 34 -0.40 5.98 11.36
N TYR A 35 -0.83 6.61 10.26
CA TYR A 35 -0.43 7.98 9.96
C TYR A 35 -0.87 8.98 11.04
N LEU A 36 -2.04 8.77 11.64
CA LEU A 36 -2.56 9.63 12.71
C LEU A 36 -2.04 9.28 14.11
N ASP A 37 -1.18 8.29 14.24
CA ASP A 37 -0.67 7.82 15.54
C ASP A 37 0.44 8.69 16.12
N LYS A 38 0.90 9.72 15.42
CA LYS A 38 2.03 10.56 15.86
C LYS A 38 3.28 9.74 16.21
N ASN A 39 3.51 8.70 15.42
CA ASN A 39 4.63 7.76 15.58
C ASN A 39 4.60 6.91 16.86
N THR A 40 3.40 6.66 17.42
CA THR A 40 3.26 5.78 18.59
C THR A 40 3.12 4.30 18.23
N GLY A 41 2.64 3.98 17.02
CA GLY A 41 2.30 2.61 16.63
C GLY A 41 1.02 2.07 17.28
N LEU A 42 0.18 2.97 17.82
CA LEU A 42 -1.03 2.59 18.58
C LEU A 42 -2.00 1.76 17.72
N SER A 43 -2.24 2.15 16.46
CA SER A 43 -3.13 1.41 15.56
C SER A 43 -2.59 0.02 15.23
N HIS A 44 -1.28 -0.14 15.10
CA HIS A 44 -0.66 -1.43 14.84
C HIS A 44 -0.70 -2.35 16.07
N LEU A 45 -0.34 -1.85 17.25
CA LEU A 45 -0.46 -2.61 18.49
C LEU A 45 -1.92 -2.96 18.80
N PHE A 46 -2.86 -2.07 18.45
CA PHE A 46 -4.30 -2.34 18.54
C PHE A 46 -4.69 -3.55 17.69
N GLU A 47 -4.22 -3.63 16.46
CA GLU A 47 -4.44 -4.78 15.58
C GLU A 47 -3.96 -6.08 16.23
N HIS A 48 -2.73 -6.13 16.74
CA HIS A 48 -2.18 -7.31 17.43
C HIS A 48 -3.06 -7.74 18.60
N MET A 49 -3.50 -6.78 19.40
CA MET A 49 -4.31 -7.03 20.59
C MET A 49 -5.75 -7.49 20.30
N LEU A 50 -6.24 -7.38 19.07
CA LEU A 50 -7.54 -7.96 18.67
C LEU A 50 -7.55 -9.49 18.78
N PHE A 51 -6.40 -10.14 18.73
CA PHE A 51 -6.26 -11.59 18.80
C PHE A 51 -5.96 -12.11 20.21
N LYS A 52 -5.89 -11.24 21.22
CA LYS A 52 -5.45 -11.56 22.58
C LYS A 52 -6.59 -11.65 23.61
N GLY A 53 -7.76 -12.03 23.15
CA GLY A 53 -8.94 -12.25 23.98
C GLY A 53 -9.95 -11.10 23.96
N THR A 54 -11.18 -11.47 24.27
CA THR A 54 -12.34 -10.57 24.32
C THR A 54 -13.07 -10.79 25.65
N THR A 55 -14.16 -10.06 25.86
CA THR A 55 -15.03 -10.32 27.03
C THR A 55 -15.75 -11.69 26.97
N ASN A 56 -15.78 -12.32 25.79
CA ASN A 56 -16.47 -13.59 25.55
C ASN A 56 -15.53 -14.80 25.47
N TRP A 57 -14.26 -14.59 25.14
CA TRP A 57 -13.26 -15.64 24.96
C TRP A 57 -11.90 -15.21 25.55
N SER A 58 -11.26 -16.10 26.28
CA SER A 58 -9.85 -15.92 26.67
C SER A 58 -8.94 -15.90 25.43
N ASN A 59 -7.66 -15.57 25.61
CA ASN A 59 -6.69 -15.63 24.53
C ASN A 59 -6.57 -17.05 23.94
N GLU A 60 -6.51 -18.07 24.81
CA GLU A 60 -6.40 -19.47 24.42
C GLU A 60 -7.64 -19.94 23.66
N GLU A 61 -8.83 -19.62 24.16
CA GLU A 61 -10.11 -19.97 23.54
C GLU A 61 -10.26 -19.29 22.17
N LEU A 62 -9.96 -18.00 22.07
CA LEU A 62 -10.02 -17.26 20.80
C LEU A 62 -9.03 -17.82 19.79
N THR A 63 -7.81 -18.11 20.22
CA THR A 63 -6.77 -18.69 19.38
C THR A 63 -7.18 -20.07 18.86
N ALA A 64 -7.70 -20.94 19.73
CA ALA A 64 -8.21 -22.25 19.35
C ALA A 64 -9.39 -22.12 18.38
N LEU A 65 -10.33 -21.22 18.68
CA LEU A 65 -11.51 -20.98 17.84
C LEU A 65 -11.12 -20.51 16.42
N ILE A 66 -10.13 -19.62 16.31
CA ILE A 66 -9.63 -19.13 15.00
C ILE A 66 -8.91 -20.27 14.28
N ARG A 67 -7.96 -20.95 14.92
CA ARG A 67 -7.17 -22.03 14.33
C ARG A 67 -8.05 -23.17 13.80
N ASP A 68 -9.04 -23.58 14.59
CA ASP A 68 -9.85 -24.76 14.27
C ASP A 68 -10.96 -24.48 13.24
N ASN A 69 -11.34 -23.21 13.06
CA ASN A 69 -12.44 -22.84 12.17
C ASN A 69 -12.02 -22.08 10.93
N PHE A 70 -10.93 -21.30 10.96
CA PHE A 70 -10.55 -20.38 9.89
C PHE A 70 -9.09 -20.57 9.47
N SER A 71 -8.85 -20.63 8.17
CA SER A 71 -7.48 -20.70 7.63
C SER A 71 -6.88 -19.33 7.30
N ASN A 72 -7.72 -18.30 7.14
CA ASN A 72 -7.33 -17.01 6.58
C ASN A 72 -7.84 -15.79 7.35
N LEU A 73 -8.41 -15.98 8.56
CA LEU A 73 -8.82 -14.84 9.39
C LEU A 73 -7.57 -14.14 9.91
N ASN A 74 -7.38 -12.90 9.50
CA ASN A 74 -6.22 -12.09 9.85
C ASN A 74 -6.60 -10.61 9.84
N ALA A 75 -5.75 -9.76 10.40
CA ALA A 75 -5.90 -8.30 10.36
C ALA A 75 -4.70 -7.64 9.69
N SER A 76 -4.83 -6.37 9.38
CA SER A 76 -3.74 -5.55 8.86
C SER A 76 -3.99 -4.08 9.12
N THR A 77 -2.91 -3.36 9.47
CA THR A 77 -2.90 -1.91 9.64
C THR A 77 -2.07 -1.25 8.53
N SER A 78 -2.68 -0.29 7.85
CA SER A 78 -1.98 0.61 6.93
C SER A 78 -1.82 2.01 7.56
N GLY A 79 -1.37 2.96 6.77
CA GLY A 79 -1.39 4.37 7.18
C GLY A 79 -2.80 4.91 7.45
N ASP A 80 -3.80 4.47 6.69
CA ASP A 80 -5.14 5.05 6.63
C ASP A 80 -6.21 4.25 7.34
N TYR A 81 -6.05 2.94 7.42
CA TYR A 81 -7.08 2.03 7.92
C TYR A 81 -6.50 0.86 8.70
N MET A 82 -7.34 0.27 9.53
CA MET A 82 -7.14 -1.03 10.14
C MET A 82 -8.34 -1.92 9.81
N ILE A 83 -8.07 -3.13 9.31
CA ILE A 83 -9.10 -4.07 8.86
C ILE A 83 -8.81 -5.49 9.32
N ILE A 84 -9.88 -6.23 9.61
CA ILE A 84 -9.91 -7.69 9.66
C ILE A 84 -10.34 -8.20 8.29
N ARG A 85 -9.71 -9.25 7.82
CA ARG A 85 -9.99 -9.88 6.52
C ARG A 85 -10.11 -11.39 6.68
N SER A 86 -10.99 -11.99 5.86
CA SER A 86 -11.07 -13.44 5.73
C SER A 86 -11.65 -13.86 4.39
N TYR A 87 -11.47 -15.14 4.06
CA TYR A 87 -12.00 -15.78 2.89
C TYR A 87 -12.58 -17.14 3.29
N GLU A 88 -13.92 -17.21 3.40
CA GLU A 88 -14.59 -18.32 4.05
C GLU A 88 -15.70 -18.95 3.21
N SER A 89 -15.96 -20.23 3.43
CA SER A 89 -17.11 -20.89 2.84
C SER A 89 -18.42 -20.27 3.32
N LYS A 90 -19.49 -20.39 2.52
CA LYS A 90 -20.83 -19.93 2.86
C LYS A 90 -21.31 -20.40 4.24
N LYS A 91 -20.89 -21.62 4.68
CA LYS A 91 -21.28 -22.18 5.97
C LYS A 91 -20.62 -21.46 7.15
N LYS A 92 -19.38 -20.98 6.96
CA LYS A 92 -18.57 -20.36 8.03
C LYS A 92 -18.69 -18.84 8.09
N ILE A 93 -19.24 -18.18 7.06
CA ILE A 93 -19.20 -16.72 6.96
C ILE A 93 -19.91 -16.01 8.12
N LYS A 94 -21.05 -16.56 8.58
CA LYS A 94 -21.77 -15.98 9.72
C LYS A 94 -20.94 -16.05 10.99
N GLN A 95 -20.25 -17.15 11.22
CA GLN A 95 -19.34 -17.33 12.37
C GLN A 95 -18.12 -16.40 12.25
N ALA A 96 -17.56 -16.25 11.04
CA ALA A 96 -16.43 -15.35 10.81
C ALA A 96 -16.81 -13.88 11.12
N PHE A 97 -18.00 -13.43 10.70
CA PHE A 97 -18.49 -12.10 11.09
C PHE A 97 -18.69 -11.95 12.59
N LYS A 98 -19.27 -12.97 13.25
CA LYS A 98 -19.48 -12.96 14.71
C LYS A 98 -18.14 -12.80 15.44
N ILE A 99 -17.14 -13.61 15.09
CA ILE A 99 -15.81 -13.56 15.73
C ILE A 99 -15.10 -12.25 15.42
N SER A 100 -15.08 -11.81 14.14
CA SER A 100 -14.47 -10.53 13.75
C SER A 100 -15.11 -9.34 14.46
N SER A 101 -16.42 -9.37 14.65
CA SER A 101 -17.11 -8.31 15.39
C SER A 101 -16.77 -8.31 16.87
N ASP A 102 -16.68 -9.48 17.47
CA ASP A 102 -16.31 -9.60 18.87
C ASP A 102 -14.87 -9.13 19.13
N MET A 103 -13.95 -9.50 18.25
CA MET A 103 -12.56 -8.99 18.27
C MET A 103 -12.54 -7.46 18.21
N LEU A 104 -13.30 -6.83 17.32
CA LEU A 104 -13.31 -5.37 17.17
C LEU A 104 -13.99 -4.67 18.37
N LEU A 105 -15.15 -5.17 18.79
CA LEU A 105 -16.02 -4.49 19.75
C LEU A 105 -15.66 -4.80 21.21
N ASN A 106 -15.19 -6.01 21.49
CA ASN A 106 -15.14 -6.56 22.83
C ASN A 106 -13.73 -6.98 23.29
N SER A 107 -12.65 -6.70 22.50
CA SER A 107 -11.28 -6.96 22.96
C SER A 107 -11.03 -6.29 24.31
N THR A 108 -10.49 -7.07 25.26
CA THR A 108 -10.24 -6.60 26.63
C THR A 108 -8.96 -5.81 26.76
N PHE A 109 -8.03 -6.00 25.81
CA PHE A 109 -6.66 -5.47 25.85
C PHE A 109 -6.03 -5.76 27.22
N ASP A 110 -6.12 -7.05 27.65
CA ASP A 110 -5.59 -7.49 28.93
C ASP A 110 -4.16 -6.97 29.15
N LYS A 111 -3.85 -6.57 30.39
CA LYS A 111 -2.58 -5.91 30.69
C LYS A 111 -1.37 -6.83 30.54
N GLU A 112 -1.50 -8.09 30.93
CA GLU A 112 -0.40 -9.06 30.83
C GLU A 112 -0.16 -9.42 29.37
N GLU A 113 -1.22 -9.68 28.61
CA GLU A 113 -1.14 -9.92 27.17
C GLU A 113 -0.59 -8.69 26.42
N LEU A 114 -0.97 -7.47 26.82
CA LEU A 114 -0.44 -6.24 26.25
C LEU A 114 1.08 -6.13 26.43
N GLU A 115 1.60 -6.41 27.63
CA GLU A 115 3.04 -6.36 27.89
C GLU A 115 3.81 -7.45 27.09
N LYS A 116 3.24 -8.66 26.96
CA LYS A 116 3.80 -9.71 26.10
C LYS A 116 3.84 -9.28 24.63
N GLU A 117 2.73 -8.72 24.12
CA GLU A 117 2.60 -8.36 22.73
C GLU A 117 3.46 -7.16 22.34
N LYS A 118 3.69 -6.22 23.27
CA LYS A 118 4.68 -5.15 23.07
C LYS A 118 6.08 -5.69 22.79
N GLN A 119 6.49 -6.79 23.42
CA GLN A 119 7.79 -7.40 23.12
C GLN A 119 7.82 -7.99 21.71
N VAL A 120 6.71 -8.55 21.21
CA VAL A 120 6.59 -9.04 19.83
C VAL A 120 6.72 -7.86 18.85
N VAL A 121 5.93 -6.79 19.04
CA VAL A 121 5.96 -5.60 18.19
C VAL A 121 7.32 -4.90 18.27
N ARG A 122 7.98 -4.91 19.43
CA ARG A 122 9.36 -4.43 19.58
C ARG A 122 10.33 -5.15 18.65
N GLN A 123 10.24 -6.48 18.55
CA GLN A 123 11.07 -7.26 17.63
C GLN A 123 10.77 -6.90 16.16
N GLU A 124 9.52 -6.61 15.84
CA GLU A 124 9.16 -6.16 14.50
C GLU A 124 9.72 -4.77 14.19
N ILE A 125 9.73 -3.85 15.15
CA ILE A 125 10.36 -2.53 15.02
C ILE A 125 11.86 -2.67 14.78
N ILE A 126 12.53 -3.52 15.56
CA ILE A 126 13.98 -3.80 15.40
C ILE A 126 14.24 -4.33 13.98
N ARG A 127 13.49 -5.35 13.55
CA ARG A 127 13.62 -5.89 12.19
C ARG A 127 13.37 -4.84 11.11
N ALA A 128 12.33 -3.99 11.30
CA ALA A 128 12.01 -2.94 10.35
C ALA A 128 13.09 -1.84 10.27
N ASN A 129 13.74 -1.53 11.40
CA ASN A 129 14.85 -0.59 11.45
C ASN A 129 16.17 -1.20 10.94
N ASP A 130 16.20 -2.51 10.76
CA ASP A 130 17.32 -3.25 10.18
C ASP A 130 17.16 -3.47 8.66
N ASP A 131 15.94 -3.30 8.14
CA ASP A 131 15.62 -3.46 6.72
C ASP A 131 16.02 -2.21 5.93
N ILE A 132 17.11 -2.30 5.22
CA ILE A 132 17.69 -1.22 4.41
C ILE A 132 16.73 -0.74 3.30
N GLN A 133 15.89 -1.61 2.74
CA GLN A 133 14.89 -1.26 1.73
C GLN A 133 13.78 -0.39 2.32
N ARG A 134 13.33 -0.73 3.54
CA ARG A 134 12.35 0.06 4.28
C ARG A 134 12.88 1.44 4.65
N ILE A 135 14.12 1.50 5.13
CA ILE A 135 14.79 2.76 5.49
C ILE A 135 14.89 3.67 4.27
N ALA A 136 15.43 3.15 3.16
CA ALA A 136 15.54 3.94 1.93
C ALA A 136 14.18 4.44 1.42
N SER A 137 13.12 3.62 1.51
CA SER A 137 11.78 4.02 1.11
C SER A 137 11.18 5.09 2.03
N HIS A 138 11.36 4.94 3.35
CA HIS A 138 10.87 5.91 4.33
C HIS A 138 11.56 7.27 4.17
N ASN A 139 12.89 7.25 4.04
CA ASN A 139 13.69 8.45 3.82
C ASN A 139 13.31 9.18 2.52
N LEU A 140 13.08 8.43 1.43
CA LEU A 140 12.59 8.98 0.18
C LEU A 140 11.24 9.70 0.38
N ASN A 141 10.28 9.05 1.02
CA ASN A 141 8.93 9.61 1.20
C ASN A 141 8.95 10.87 2.07
N ILE A 142 9.68 10.87 3.18
CA ILE A 142 9.78 12.04 4.07
C ILE A 142 10.39 13.24 3.34
N MET A 143 11.37 12.99 2.49
CA MET A 143 12.07 14.02 1.76
C MET A 143 11.26 14.55 0.56
N ALA A 144 10.64 13.64 -0.19
CA ALA A 144 9.98 13.98 -1.44
C ALA A 144 8.59 14.59 -1.28
N TYR A 145 7.90 14.30 -0.16
CA TYR A 145 6.54 14.80 0.07
C TYR A 145 6.48 15.85 1.19
N ASN A 146 5.70 16.89 0.95
CA ASN A 146 5.40 17.91 1.96
C ASN A 146 4.21 17.46 2.84
N TYR A 147 4.44 16.44 3.68
CA TYR A 147 3.40 15.86 4.51
C TYR A 147 3.95 15.32 5.84
N PRO A 148 3.72 16.01 6.97
CA PRO A 148 4.32 15.68 8.26
C PRO A 148 3.97 14.26 8.76
N GLU A 149 2.78 13.76 8.44
CA GLU A 149 2.27 12.47 8.90
C GLU A 149 3.04 11.29 8.30
N LEU A 150 3.69 11.47 7.14
CA LEU A 150 4.58 10.45 6.54
C LEU A 150 5.81 10.15 7.40
N LYS A 151 6.16 11.04 8.34
CA LYS A 151 7.20 10.79 9.35
C LYS A 151 6.76 9.73 10.36
N SER A 152 5.45 9.50 10.49
CA SER A 152 4.91 8.48 11.37
C SER A 152 5.09 7.10 10.74
N LYS A 153 5.88 6.25 11.38
CA LYS A 153 5.97 4.84 11.01
C LYS A 153 4.73 4.11 11.55
N THR A 154 4.12 3.23 10.77
CA THR A 154 2.96 2.43 11.20
C THR A 154 3.29 1.58 12.44
N LEU A 155 4.50 1.02 12.51
CA LEU A 155 4.99 0.30 13.68
C LEU A 155 5.26 1.22 14.89
N GLY A 156 5.43 2.52 14.66
CA GLY A 156 5.78 3.49 15.68
C GLY A 156 7.27 3.56 15.99
N ASP A 157 7.59 4.44 16.94
CA ASP A 157 8.89 4.50 17.62
C ASP A 157 8.87 3.52 18.80
N GLU A 158 9.97 2.80 19.03
CA GLU A 158 10.05 1.77 20.07
C GLU A 158 9.66 2.29 21.46
N LYS A 159 10.23 3.43 21.90
CA LYS A 159 9.95 3.98 23.23
C LYS A 159 8.49 4.40 23.39
N LYS A 160 7.93 5.03 22.35
CA LYS A 160 6.53 5.46 22.34
C LYS A 160 5.59 4.27 22.34
N MET A 161 5.88 3.25 21.54
CA MET A 161 5.09 2.02 21.45
C MET A 161 5.11 1.28 22.80
N MET A 162 6.25 1.13 23.43
CA MET A 162 6.37 0.50 24.74
C MET A 162 5.61 1.25 25.85
N ALA A 163 5.40 2.55 25.73
CA ALA A 163 4.66 3.37 26.70
C ALA A 163 3.13 3.30 26.54
N ILE A 164 2.60 2.60 25.53
CA ILE A 164 1.16 2.48 25.30
C ILE A 164 0.52 1.72 26.46
N THR A 165 -0.63 2.24 26.93
CA THR A 165 -1.39 1.65 28.06
C THR A 165 -2.71 1.05 27.59
N GLN A 166 -3.27 0.13 28.36
CA GLN A 166 -4.62 -0.42 28.14
C GLN A 166 -5.67 0.70 28.00
N LYS A 167 -5.58 1.75 28.82
CA LYS A 167 -6.49 2.90 28.75
C LYS A 167 -6.44 3.60 27.40
N GLN A 168 -5.25 3.74 26.80
CA GLN A 168 -5.08 4.33 25.47
C GLN A 168 -5.66 3.42 24.37
N MET A 169 -5.53 2.09 24.51
CA MET A 169 -6.13 1.11 23.60
C MET A 169 -7.67 1.19 23.62
N LEU A 170 -8.27 1.19 24.82
CA LEU A 170 -9.72 1.33 24.99
C LEU A 170 -10.22 2.66 24.42
N LYS A 171 -9.51 3.75 24.72
CA LYS A 171 -9.84 5.07 24.16
C LYS A 171 -9.71 5.11 22.65
N HIS A 172 -8.66 4.49 22.08
CA HIS A 172 -8.47 4.40 20.63
C HIS A 172 -9.65 3.72 19.95
N ARG A 173 -10.13 2.60 20.53
CA ARG A 173 -11.33 1.91 20.04
C ARG A 173 -12.56 2.81 20.15
N GLU A 174 -12.80 3.44 21.28
CA GLU A 174 -13.99 4.27 21.52
C GLU A 174 -14.05 5.47 20.57
N ASP A 175 -12.91 6.14 20.33
CA ASP A 175 -12.84 7.35 19.51
C ASP A 175 -12.92 7.04 18.01
N ASN A 176 -12.45 5.87 17.57
CA ASN A 176 -12.24 5.61 16.12
C ASN A 176 -13.13 4.52 15.55
N LEU A 177 -13.54 3.54 16.34
CA LEU A 177 -14.46 2.48 15.90
C LEU A 177 -15.91 2.97 16.04
N VAL A 178 -16.27 3.91 15.19
CA VAL A 178 -17.59 4.54 15.11
C VAL A 178 -18.19 4.32 13.71
N ARG A 179 -19.52 4.50 13.57
CA ARG A 179 -20.22 4.24 12.32
C ARG A 179 -19.63 5.02 11.15
N GLU A 180 -19.31 6.27 11.36
CA GLU A 180 -18.77 7.20 10.34
C GLU A 180 -17.40 6.77 9.81
N ASN A 181 -16.66 5.98 10.57
CA ASN A 181 -15.36 5.42 10.19
C ASN A 181 -15.43 3.96 9.76
N PHE A 182 -16.58 3.30 9.93
CA PHE A 182 -16.72 1.88 9.64
C PHE A 182 -16.84 1.63 8.14
N ILE A 183 -16.02 0.69 7.65
CA ILE A 183 -16.07 0.21 6.29
C ILE A 183 -16.10 -1.32 6.26
N ALA A 184 -16.96 -1.85 5.40
CA ALA A 184 -16.97 -3.26 5.04
C ALA A 184 -16.89 -3.40 3.53
N SER A 185 -16.04 -4.30 3.04
CA SER A 185 -16.01 -4.74 1.65
C SER A 185 -16.26 -6.24 1.60
N VAL A 186 -17.23 -6.68 0.80
CA VAL A 186 -17.64 -8.09 0.73
C VAL A 186 -17.88 -8.52 -0.71
N CYS A 187 -17.19 -9.58 -1.10
CA CYS A 187 -17.41 -10.29 -2.35
C CYS A 187 -17.98 -11.69 -2.04
N SER A 188 -19.24 -11.95 -2.46
CA SER A 188 -19.97 -13.15 -2.03
C SER A 188 -20.98 -13.61 -3.06
N ASN A 189 -21.31 -14.92 -3.05
CA ASN A 189 -22.46 -15.44 -3.79
C ASN A 189 -23.78 -15.28 -3.03
N LEU A 190 -23.76 -14.90 -1.74
CA LEU A 190 -24.96 -14.57 -0.99
C LEU A 190 -25.60 -13.28 -1.50
N PRO A 191 -26.92 -13.11 -1.41
CA PRO A 191 -27.59 -11.85 -1.78
C PRO A 191 -27.11 -10.64 -0.95
N ALA A 192 -27.12 -9.46 -1.56
CA ALA A 192 -26.71 -8.22 -0.88
C ALA A 192 -27.54 -7.95 0.40
N CYS A 193 -28.82 -8.26 0.39
CA CYS A 193 -29.69 -8.11 1.56
C CYS A 193 -29.24 -8.98 2.74
N THR A 194 -28.80 -10.21 2.47
CA THR A 194 -28.26 -11.12 3.49
C THR A 194 -26.96 -10.58 4.09
N ILE A 195 -26.03 -10.14 3.24
CA ILE A 195 -24.77 -9.54 3.69
C ILE A 195 -25.04 -8.24 4.47
N LYS A 196 -25.91 -7.37 3.97
CA LYS A 196 -26.33 -6.16 4.69
C LYS A 196 -26.92 -6.48 6.08
N LYS A 197 -27.76 -7.52 6.16
CA LYS A 197 -28.31 -8.00 7.43
C LYS A 197 -27.18 -8.39 8.41
N TYR A 198 -26.22 -9.20 7.96
CA TYR A 198 -25.12 -9.65 8.81
C TYR A 198 -24.21 -8.48 9.24
N ILE A 199 -23.87 -7.56 8.33
CA ILE A 199 -23.05 -6.39 8.67
C ILE A 199 -23.77 -5.50 9.69
N ASN A 200 -25.07 -5.30 9.57
CA ASN A 200 -25.84 -4.57 10.57
C ASN A 200 -25.92 -5.33 11.91
N GLU A 201 -26.25 -6.63 11.88
CA GLU A 201 -26.42 -7.49 13.05
C GLU A 201 -25.15 -7.59 13.88
N TYR A 202 -23.99 -7.80 13.24
CA TYR A 202 -22.73 -8.02 13.96
C TYR A 202 -21.93 -6.76 14.22
N PHE A 203 -22.05 -5.72 13.39
CA PHE A 203 -21.19 -4.54 13.51
C PHE A 203 -21.98 -3.25 13.74
N VAL A 204 -22.71 -2.76 12.75
CA VAL A 204 -23.22 -1.38 12.72
C VAL A 204 -24.17 -1.06 13.86
N ASN A 205 -25.01 -2.03 14.27
CA ASN A 205 -25.97 -1.83 15.37
C ASN A 205 -25.28 -1.69 16.75
N HIS A 206 -24.04 -2.16 16.89
CA HIS A 206 -23.26 -2.09 18.11
C HIS A 206 -22.33 -0.87 18.14
N LEU A 207 -22.08 -0.24 16.99
CA LEU A 207 -21.26 0.96 16.92
C LEU A 207 -22.04 2.20 17.35
N LYS A 208 -21.35 3.09 18.06
CA LYS A 208 -21.86 4.44 18.35
C LYS A 208 -21.70 5.34 17.12
N SER A 209 -22.47 6.42 17.04
CA SER A 209 -22.15 7.55 16.17
C SER A 209 -20.98 8.34 16.77
N GLY A 210 -20.12 8.87 15.95
CA GLY A 210 -18.94 9.58 16.40
C GLY A 210 -18.38 10.54 15.35
N LYS A 211 -17.16 10.98 15.56
CA LYS A 211 -16.50 11.90 14.62
C LYS A 211 -15.93 11.12 13.43
N LYS A 212 -16.33 11.53 12.22
CA LYS A 212 -15.72 11.02 11.00
C LYS A 212 -14.25 11.43 10.96
N ASN A 213 -13.38 10.48 10.65
CA ASN A 213 -12.00 10.76 10.32
C ASN A 213 -11.95 11.51 8.99
N THR A 214 -11.39 12.72 8.99
CA THR A 214 -11.25 13.57 7.80
C THR A 214 -9.85 13.52 7.21
N PHE A 215 -8.99 12.69 7.76
CA PHE A 215 -7.65 12.51 7.26
C PHE A 215 -7.70 11.91 5.84
N ASP A 216 -6.98 12.51 4.95
CA ASP A 216 -6.86 12.09 3.57
C ASP A 216 -5.37 11.92 3.22
N SER A 217 -4.89 10.70 3.34
CA SER A 217 -3.51 10.35 2.99
C SER A 217 -3.19 10.54 1.52
N CYS A 218 -4.21 10.76 0.72
CA CYS A 218 -4.07 10.91 -0.71
C CYS A 218 -3.84 12.37 -1.16
N ASN A 219 -3.77 13.34 -0.23
CA ASN A 219 -3.53 14.75 -0.52
C ASN A 219 -2.07 15.18 -0.31
N PHE A 220 -1.13 14.26 -0.45
CA PHE A 220 0.29 14.62 -0.44
C PHE A 220 0.65 15.46 -1.67
N THR A 221 1.51 16.44 -1.48
CA THR A 221 2.11 17.18 -2.56
C THR A 221 3.62 16.94 -2.57
N ILE A 222 4.18 16.85 -3.77
CA ILE A 222 5.63 16.71 -3.93
C ILE A 222 6.31 18.02 -3.57
N ASN A 223 7.45 17.94 -2.88
CA ASN A 223 8.28 19.09 -2.55
C ASN A 223 8.73 19.83 -3.82
N GLY A 224 8.77 21.17 -3.72
CA GLY A 224 9.12 22.04 -4.84
C GLY A 224 10.60 22.01 -5.25
N LYS A 225 11.48 21.40 -4.43
CA LYS A 225 12.93 21.32 -4.69
C LYS A 225 13.41 19.88 -4.61
N SER A 226 14.39 19.56 -5.43
CA SER A 226 15.13 18.30 -5.35
C SER A 226 15.75 18.08 -3.98
N GLY A 227 15.99 16.81 -3.65
CA GLY A 227 16.59 16.44 -2.38
C GLY A 227 17.40 15.15 -2.44
N MET A 228 18.37 15.03 -1.51
CA MET A 228 19.15 13.82 -1.34
C MET A 228 19.37 13.53 0.14
N VAL A 229 19.07 12.31 0.56
CA VAL A 229 19.37 11.77 1.89
C VAL A 229 20.24 10.52 1.77
N VAL A 230 21.26 10.44 2.61
CA VAL A 230 22.18 9.31 2.69
C VAL A 230 22.18 8.79 4.13
N GLU A 231 21.84 7.53 4.29
CA GLU A 231 21.84 6.80 5.56
C GLU A 231 23.01 5.81 5.56
N THR A 232 24.06 6.12 6.33
CA THR A 232 25.22 5.23 6.45
C THR A 232 24.88 4.09 7.39
N MET A 233 24.98 2.86 6.91
CA MET A 233 24.67 1.65 7.67
C MET A 233 25.71 0.58 7.39
N ASP A 234 26.09 -0.18 8.41
CA ASP A 234 26.95 -1.35 8.25
C ASP A 234 26.15 -2.51 7.63
N ARG A 235 26.24 -2.66 6.31
CA ARG A 235 25.54 -3.64 5.48
C ARG A 235 26.46 -4.10 4.35
N GLN A 236 26.08 -5.19 3.68
CA GLN A 236 26.88 -5.74 2.56
C GLN A 236 26.57 -5.07 1.21
N LYS A 237 25.44 -4.36 1.10
CA LYS A 237 24.99 -3.74 -0.15
C LYS A 237 24.45 -2.35 0.09
N VAL A 238 24.39 -1.58 -0.98
CA VAL A 238 23.74 -0.26 -1.02
C VAL A 238 22.39 -0.39 -1.68
N VAL A 239 21.39 0.24 -1.09
CA VAL A 239 20.06 0.46 -1.69
C VAL A 239 19.96 1.92 -2.09
N MET A 240 19.64 2.16 -3.37
CA MET A 240 19.41 3.48 -3.91
C MET A 240 17.96 3.57 -4.42
N LYS A 241 17.30 4.65 -4.08
CA LYS A 241 16.01 5.02 -4.68
C LYS A 241 16.16 6.39 -5.31
N VAL A 242 16.14 6.42 -6.63
CA VAL A 242 16.27 7.65 -7.42
C VAL A 242 14.93 7.93 -8.05
N ALA A 243 14.23 8.95 -7.56
CA ALA A 243 12.85 9.23 -7.88
C ALA A 243 12.66 10.53 -8.67
N ILE A 244 11.75 10.49 -9.61
CA ILE A 244 11.28 11.63 -10.39
C ILE A 244 9.76 11.79 -10.22
N PRO A 245 9.20 13.00 -10.30
CA PRO A 245 7.76 13.21 -10.24
C PRO A 245 7.02 12.49 -11.37
N CYS A 246 5.82 12.03 -11.07
CA CYS A 246 4.87 11.54 -12.07
C CYS A 246 3.43 11.91 -11.68
N ASN A 247 2.49 11.67 -12.56
CA ASN A 247 1.08 11.94 -12.29
C ASN A 247 0.50 11.00 -11.21
N GLY A 248 -0.46 11.52 -10.46
CA GLY A 248 -1.30 10.75 -9.54
C GLY A 248 -2.35 9.90 -10.26
N TYR A 249 -3.13 9.14 -9.48
CA TYR A 249 -4.09 8.18 -10.04
C TYR A 249 -5.44 8.79 -10.47
N LEU A 250 -5.77 10.03 -10.07
CA LEU A 250 -7.04 10.67 -10.51
C LEU A 250 -7.08 10.93 -12.01
N ASP A 251 -5.94 11.21 -12.63
CA ASP A 251 -5.85 11.16 -14.09
C ASP A 251 -5.70 9.69 -14.53
N MET A 252 -6.84 9.02 -14.62
CA MET A 252 -6.89 7.59 -14.95
C MET A 252 -6.22 7.28 -16.31
N LYS A 253 -6.31 8.18 -17.30
CA LYS A 253 -5.69 7.99 -18.62
C LYS A 253 -4.16 8.02 -18.50
N LYS A 254 -3.61 9.07 -17.90
CA LYS A 254 -2.15 9.19 -17.70
C LYS A 254 -1.63 8.07 -16.81
N SER A 255 -2.31 7.79 -15.72
CA SER A 255 -1.96 6.70 -14.78
C SER A 255 -1.96 5.32 -15.48
N PHE A 256 -2.94 5.07 -16.35
CA PHE A 256 -3.01 3.84 -17.13
C PHE A 256 -1.87 3.75 -18.15
N LEU A 257 -1.60 4.81 -18.93
CA LEU A 257 -0.51 4.85 -19.90
C LEU A 257 0.85 4.67 -19.21
N LEU A 258 1.09 5.37 -18.08
CA LEU A 258 2.32 5.20 -17.31
C LEU A 258 2.49 3.76 -16.82
N SER A 259 1.40 3.10 -16.42
CA SER A 259 1.47 1.67 -16.03
C SER A 259 1.86 0.76 -17.19
N ARG A 260 1.55 1.14 -18.45
CA ARG A 260 2.01 0.41 -19.67
C ARG A 260 3.48 0.66 -19.94
N VAL A 261 3.93 1.92 -19.80
CA VAL A 261 5.37 2.25 -19.89
C VAL A 261 6.17 1.46 -18.84
N LEU A 262 5.68 1.37 -17.61
CA LEU A 262 6.30 0.55 -16.55
C LEU A 262 6.33 -0.94 -16.94
N SER A 263 5.25 -1.46 -17.51
CA SER A 263 5.19 -2.86 -17.95
C SER A 263 6.16 -3.15 -19.12
N TYR A 264 6.42 -2.16 -19.97
CA TYR A 264 7.41 -2.23 -21.04
C TYR A 264 8.84 -2.21 -20.48
N THR A 265 9.15 -1.25 -19.62
CA THR A 265 10.51 -1.03 -19.11
C THR A 265 10.93 -2.07 -18.09
N SER A 266 9.98 -2.51 -17.24
CA SER A 266 10.23 -3.41 -16.11
C SER A 266 9.86 -4.85 -16.47
N GLY A 267 10.61 -5.79 -15.97
CA GLY A 267 10.36 -7.21 -16.17
C GLY A 267 11.67 -7.97 -16.32
N VAL A 268 11.61 -9.29 -16.14
CA VAL A 268 12.76 -10.15 -16.40
C VAL A 268 13.07 -10.06 -17.90
N LYS A 269 14.30 -9.63 -18.23
CA LYS A 269 14.76 -9.33 -19.60
C LYS A 269 14.06 -8.12 -20.28
N GLY A 270 13.43 -7.22 -19.49
CA GLY A 270 12.98 -5.93 -20.02
C GLY A 270 14.15 -4.96 -20.24
N PRO A 271 13.92 -3.83 -20.97
CA PRO A 271 14.96 -2.86 -21.27
C PRO A 271 15.77 -2.39 -20.06
N LEU A 272 15.11 -2.18 -18.92
CA LEU A 272 15.76 -1.77 -17.67
C LEU A 272 16.76 -2.82 -17.15
N PHE A 273 16.35 -4.08 -17.12
CA PHE A 273 17.20 -5.18 -16.67
C PHE A 273 18.40 -5.38 -17.60
N ASP A 274 18.14 -5.38 -18.92
CA ASP A 274 19.18 -5.50 -19.95
C ASP A 274 20.23 -4.40 -19.82
N HIS A 275 19.77 -3.13 -19.68
CA HIS A 275 20.66 -1.98 -19.59
C HIS A 275 21.57 -2.03 -18.34
N PHE A 276 20.98 -2.24 -17.15
CA PHE A 276 21.72 -2.13 -15.88
C PHE A 276 22.48 -3.40 -15.50
N ARG A 277 21.91 -4.57 -15.78
CA ARG A 277 22.47 -5.84 -15.33
C ARG A 277 23.24 -6.58 -16.40
N GLU A 278 22.70 -6.73 -17.61
CA GLU A 278 23.36 -7.48 -18.67
C GLU A 278 24.49 -6.66 -19.33
N LYS A 279 24.20 -5.45 -19.77
CA LYS A 279 25.17 -4.60 -20.50
C LYS A 279 26.17 -3.94 -19.56
N LYS A 280 25.71 -3.29 -18.48
CA LYS A 280 26.58 -2.47 -17.61
C LYS A 280 27.08 -3.21 -16.36
N GLN A 281 26.45 -4.31 -15.95
CA GLN A 281 26.84 -5.13 -14.79
C GLN A 281 26.95 -4.33 -13.48
N LEU A 282 26.07 -3.34 -13.28
CA LEU A 282 26.16 -2.39 -12.17
C LEU A 282 25.36 -2.84 -10.93
N VAL A 283 24.38 -3.73 -11.08
CA VAL A 283 23.38 -3.94 -10.03
C VAL A 283 23.15 -5.41 -9.70
N TYR A 284 22.82 -5.68 -8.44
CA TYR A 284 22.30 -6.97 -8.00
C TYR A 284 20.81 -7.10 -8.35
N SER A 285 20.05 -6.00 -8.12
CA SER A 285 18.67 -5.91 -8.54
C SER A 285 18.33 -4.50 -9.00
N ILE A 286 17.37 -4.41 -9.92
CA ILE A 286 16.83 -3.16 -10.44
C ILE A 286 15.34 -3.31 -10.72
N ALA A 287 14.56 -2.34 -10.30
CA ALA A 287 13.16 -2.22 -10.69
C ALA A 287 12.79 -0.75 -10.86
N LEU A 288 11.90 -0.46 -11.78
CA LEU A 288 11.23 0.84 -11.89
C LEU A 288 9.86 0.69 -11.23
N ARG A 289 9.63 1.44 -10.17
CA ARG A 289 8.42 1.37 -9.36
C ARG A 289 7.71 2.71 -9.30
N ARG A 290 6.44 2.67 -8.97
CA ARG A 290 5.61 3.87 -8.82
C ARG A 290 4.93 3.89 -7.45
N ASN A 291 4.95 5.04 -6.81
CA ASN A 291 4.11 5.36 -5.64
C ASN A 291 3.29 6.61 -5.98
N THR A 292 1.96 6.51 -5.94
CA THR A 292 1.07 7.60 -6.36
C THR A 292 0.01 7.87 -5.30
N ASN A 293 -0.32 9.14 -5.14
CA ASN A 293 -1.50 9.62 -4.45
C ASN A 293 -2.54 10.14 -5.48
N LYS A 294 -3.52 10.94 -5.05
CA LYS A 294 -4.58 11.46 -5.94
C LYS A 294 -4.02 12.27 -7.10
N HIS A 295 -3.14 13.21 -6.84
CA HIS A 295 -2.72 14.24 -7.78
C HIS A 295 -1.30 14.02 -8.28
N ASP A 296 -0.42 13.56 -7.41
CA ASP A 296 1.00 13.42 -7.61
C ASP A 296 1.48 11.99 -7.43
N GLY A 297 2.70 11.72 -7.84
CA GLY A 297 3.37 10.46 -7.61
C GLY A 297 4.86 10.55 -7.84
N LEU A 298 5.55 9.51 -7.41
CA LEU A 298 6.96 9.29 -7.65
C LEU A 298 7.13 8.04 -8.51
N LEU A 299 7.84 8.19 -9.59
CA LEU A 299 8.43 7.09 -10.35
C LEU A 299 9.87 6.96 -9.88
N PHE A 300 10.29 5.78 -9.42
CA PHE A 300 11.64 5.64 -8.89
C PHE A 300 12.34 4.37 -9.34
N PHE A 301 13.63 4.53 -9.62
CA PHE A 301 14.56 3.44 -9.80
C PHE A 301 14.89 2.87 -8.42
N ASP A 302 14.56 1.61 -8.20
CA ASP A 302 14.83 0.84 -6.98
C ASP A 302 16.01 -0.08 -7.26
N ILE A 303 17.20 0.30 -6.75
CA ILE A 303 18.50 -0.26 -7.13
C ILE A 303 19.16 -0.89 -5.92
N GLU A 304 19.67 -2.12 -6.08
CA GLU A 304 20.63 -2.71 -5.16
C GLU A 304 21.97 -2.87 -5.88
N THR A 305 23.03 -2.30 -5.28
CA THR A 305 24.37 -2.27 -5.86
C THR A 305 25.47 -2.37 -4.81
N SER A 306 26.74 -2.42 -5.23
CA SER A 306 27.90 -2.29 -4.35
C SER A 306 28.31 -0.82 -4.16
N THR A 307 29.07 -0.55 -3.11
CA THR A 307 29.48 0.82 -2.74
C THR A 307 30.27 1.53 -3.85
N ASP A 308 31.16 0.81 -4.52
CA ASP A 308 32.01 1.31 -5.61
C ASP A 308 31.22 1.72 -6.86
N LYS A 309 30.01 1.15 -7.06
CA LYS A 309 29.21 1.37 -8.27
C LYS A 309 28.09 2.42 -8.12
N VAL A 310 27.93 3.00 -6.92
CA VAL A 310 26.85 3.97 -6.63
C VAL A 310 26.82 5.14 -7.62
N ASN A 311 27.99 5.75 -7.88
CA ASN A 311 28.07 6.91 -8.76
C ASN A 311 27.83 6.54 -10.25
N GLU A 312 28.25 5.34 -10.66
CA GLU A 312 28.02 4.84 -12.02
C GLU A 312 26.52 4.62 -12.30
N CYS A 313 25.76 4.24 -11.25
CA CYS A 313 24.31 4.09 -11.39
C CYS A 313 23.62 5.39 -11.81
N PHE A 314 24.09 6.58 -11.40
CA PHE A 314 23.48 7.85 -11.84
C PHE A 314 23.69 8.10 -13.35
N TYR A 315 24.86 7.78 -13.87
CA TYR A 315 25.12 7.86 -15.32
C TYR A 315 24.27 6.83 -16.07
N ALA A 316 24.16 5.61 -15.56
CA ALA A 316 23.33 4.57 -16.16
C ALA A 316 21.84 4.93 -16.17
N ILE A 317 21.33 5.64 -15.14
CA ILE A 317 19.97 6.17 -15.11
C ILE A 317 19.77 7.17 -16.26
N LYS A 318 20.71 8.12 -16.43
CA LYS A 318 20.63 9.11 -17.52
C LYS A 318 20.64 8.44 -18.89
N ASP A 319 21.59 7.53 -19.11
CA ASP A 319 21.70 6.79 -20.39
C ASP A 319 20.41 6.01 -20.68
N PHE A 320 19.84 5.34 -19.66
CA PHE A 320 18.58 4.62 -19.80
C PHE A 320 17.40 5.54 -20.13
N MET A 321 17.31 6.68 -19.45
CA MET A 321 16.26 7.67 -19.73
C MET A 321 16.36 8.18 -21.16
N ASP A 322 17.56 8.42 -21.66
CA ASP A 322 17.78 8.86 -23.04
C ASP A 322 17.49 7.74 -24.06
N GLU A 323 17.82 6.48 -23.73
CA GLU A 323 17.46 5.33 -24.55
C GLU A 323 15.93 5.17 -24.66
N VAL A 324 15.21 5.24 -23.54
CA VAL A 324 13.75 5.07 -23.54
C VAL A 324 13.04 6.22 -24.26
N LYS A 325 13.57 7.45 -24.22
CA LYS A 325 13.05 8.61 -24.96
C LYS A 325 13.08 8.45 -26.48
N GLN A 326 13.85 7.49 -27.03
CA GLN A 326 13.79 7.16 -28.46
C GLN A 326 12.45 6.52 -28.87
N GLY A 327 11.61 6.17 -27.88
CA GLY A 327 10.27 5.65 -28.08
C GLY A 327 10.17 4.12 -28.10
N ILE A 328 8.92 3.64 -28.11
CA ILE A 328 8.58 2.22 -28.10
C ILE A 328 8.41 1.70 -29.52
N ALA A 329 8.98 0.54 -29.83
CA ALA A 329 8.75 -0.09 -31.12
C ALA A 329 7.30 -0.58 -31.28
N GLN A 330 6.73 -0.48 -32.49
CA GLN A 330 5.34 -0.87 -32.75
C GLN A 330 5.02 -2.32 -32.34
N LYS A 331 5.96 -3.24 -32.51
CA LYS A 331 5.83 -4.64 -32.07
C LYS A 331 5.65 -4.78 -30.54
N ASP A 332 6.26 -3.88 -29.77
CA ASP A 332 6.16 -3.91 -28.32
C ASP A 332 4.84 -3.32 -27.82
N VAL A 333 4.25 -2.37 -28.57
CA VAL A 333 2.88 -1.88 -28.29
C VAL A 333 1.87 -3.02 -28.41
N ALA A 334 1.95 -3.81 -29.49
CA ALA A 334 1.08 -4.97 -29.67
C ALA A 334 1.22 -5.98 -28.54
N ARG A 335 2.46 -6.31 -28.13
CA ARG A 335 2.74 -7.21 -27.02
C ARG A 335 2.23 -6.68 -25.67
N LEU A 336 2.27 -5.37 -25.43
CA LEU A 336 1.72 -4.77 -24.22
C LEU A 336 0.19 -4.90 -24.15
N LEU A 337 -0.50 -4.80 -25.28
CA LEU A 337 -1.95 -4.99 -25.35
C LEU A 337 -2.33 -6.46 -25.11
N GLU A 338 -1.63 -7.39 -25.74
CA GLU A 338 -1.84 -8.84 -25.55
C GLU A 338 -1.63 -9.26 -24.08
N LYS A 339 -0.50 -8.85 -23.50
CA LYS A 339 -0.20 -9.14 -22.09
C LYS A 339 -1.22 -8.53 -21.10
N TYR A 340 -1.81 -7.40 -21.46
CA TYR A 340 -2.88 -6.80 -20.65
C TYR A 340 -4.14 -7.67 -20.69
N GLU A 341 -4.52 -8.21 -21.84
CA GLU A 341 -5.68 -9.10 -22.01
C GLU A 341 -5.49 -10.39 -21.21
N GLU A 342 -4.34 -11.04 -21.34
CA GLU A 342 -4.02 -12.25 -20.57
C GLU A 342 -4.07 -12.05 -19.06
N ASN A 343 -3.61 -10.90 -18.56
CA ASN A 343 -3.65 -10.60 -17.13
C ASN A 343 -5.08 -10.33 -16.64
N ASP A 344 -5.91 -9.65 -17.44
CA ASP A 344 -7.33 -9.40 -17.11
C ASP A 344 -8.07 -10.75 -16.93
N ASP A 345 -7.81 -11.71 -17.80
CA ASP A 345 -8.43 -13.04 -17.73
C ASP A 345 -7.99 -13.88 -16.52
N ARG A 346 -6.72 -13.75 -16.06
CA ARG A 346 -6.20 -14.49 -14.89
C ARG A 346 -6.84 -14.05 -13.57
N PHE A 347 -7.20 -12.77 -13.44
CA PHE A 347 -7.77 -12.21 -12.21
C PHE A 347 -9.29 -12.18 -12.18
N VAL A 348 -9.94 -12.57 -13.28
CA VAL A 348 -11.39 -12.65 -13.35
C VAL A 348 -11.91 -13.73 -12.40
N GLY A 349 -12.65 -13.32 -11.38
CA GLY A 349 -13.45 -14.22 -10.54
C GLY A 349 -12.94 -14.51 -9.13
N HIS A 350 -11.69 -14.14 -8.74
CA HIS A 350 -11.22 -14.45 -7.39
C HIS A 350 -11.82 -13.47 -6.35
N PRO A 351 -12.60 -13.99 -5.36
CA PRO A 351 -13.34 -13.12 -4.44
C PRO A 351 -12.48 -12.16 -3.62
N VAL A 352 -11.25 -12.57 -3.26
CA VAL A 352 -10.33 -11.77 -2.45
C VAL A 352 -9.87 -10.53 -3.22
N ASP A 353 -9.59 -10.69 -4.53
CA ASP A 353 -9.13 -9.58 -5.37
C ASP A 353 -10.25 -8.57 -5.62
N PHE A 354 -11.46 -9.06 -5.91
CA PHE A 354 -12.64 -8.19 -5.99
C PHE A 354 -12.91 -7.44 -4.69
N CYS A 355 -12.84 -8.14 -3.56
CA CYS A 355 -13.08 -7.54 -2.26
C CYS A 355 -12.04 -6.44 -1.96
N SER A 356 -10.77 -6.68 -2.32
CA SER A 356 -9.68 -5.71 -2.18
C SER A 356 -9.87 -4.53 -3.12
N GLY A 357 -10.13 -4.80 -4.39
CA GLY A 357 -10.34 -3.77 -5.43
C GLY A 357 -11.47 -2.82 -5.10
N LEU A 358 -12.62 -3.32 -4.62
CA LEU A 358 -13.74 -2.49 -4.18
C LEU A 358 -13.33 -1.51 -3.07
N MET A 359 -12.55 -1.99 -2.12
CA MET A 359 -12.10 -1.17 -1.00
C MET A 359 -11.13 -0.09 -1.47
N PHE A 360 -10.14 -0.44 -2.28
CA PHE A 360 -9.19 0.53 -2.81
C PHE A 360 -9.85 1.54 -3.75
N ASP A 361 -10.73 1.11 -4.66
CA ASP A 361 -11.51 2.02 -5.49
C ASP A 361 -12.27 3.06 -4.66
N TYR A 362 -12.90 2.62 -3.58
CA TYR A 362 -13.65 3.52 -2.71
C TYR A 362 -12.74 4.47 -1.93
N LEU A 363 -11.61 3.99 -1.43
CA LEU A 363 -10.64 4.82 -0.70
C LEU A 363 -9.99 5.85 -1.63
N ASP A 364 -9.62 5.43 -2.83
CA ASP A 364 -8.89 6.26 -3.79
C ASP A 364 -9.80 7.25 -4.52
N TYR A 365 -10.98 6.78 -4.98
CA TYR A 365 -11.85 7.56 -5.86
C TYR A 365 -13.19 7.98 -5.21
N GLY A 366 -13.49 7.55 -3.98
CA GLY A 366 -14.81 7.75 -3.35
C GLY A 366 -15.97 7.02 -4.06
N ARG A 367 -15.65 6.14 -5.03
CA ARG A 367 -16.58 5.40 -5.87
C ARG A 367 -15.98 4.06 -6.30
N ILE A 368 -16.78 3.19 -6.83
CA ILE A 368 -16.31 1.96 -7.49
C ILE A 368 -16.03 2.28 -8.96
N VAL A 369 -14.84 1.96 -9.43
CA VAL A 369 -14.45 2.08 -10.83
C VAL A 369 -15.03 0.90 -11.61
N LYS A 370 -15.70 1.17 -12.71
CA LYS A 370 -16.35 0.13 -13.52
C LYS A 370 -15.36 -0.48 -14.50
N ASP A 371 -15.37 -1.79 -14.67
CA ASP A 371 -14.50 -2.50 -15.62
C ASP A 371 -14.54 -1.87 -17.03
N LYS A 372 -15.71 -1.41 -17.47
CA LYS A 372 -15.85 -0.73 -18.75
C LYS A 372 -15.06 0.58 -18.85
N GLU A 373 -14.76 1.24 -17.73
CA GLU A 373 -13.93 2.45 -17.72
C GLU A 373 -12.48 2.09 -18.02
N PHE A 374 -11.95 1.05 -17.36
CA PHE A 374 -10.62 0.53 -17.67
C PHE A 374 -10.52 -0.02 -19.11
N LYS A 375 -11.53 -0.79 -19.56
CA LYS A 375 -11.56 -1.30 -20.93
C LYS A 375 -11.55 -0.18 -21.99
N ARG A 376 -12.17 0.97 -21.68
CA ARG A 376 -12.12 2.15 -22.56
C ARG A 376 -10.74 2.80 -22.62
N LEU A 377 -9.91 2.67 -21.59
CA LEU A 377 -8.56 3.22 -21.59
C LEU A 377 -7.64 2.49 -22.56
N LYS A 378 -7.92 1.23 -22.88
CA LYS A 378 -7.17 0.40 -23.82
C LYS A 378 -6.98 1.07 -25.20
N LYS A 379 -7.99 1.79 -25.70
CA LYS A 379 -7.93 2.51 -26.97
C LYS A 379 -6.84 3.60 -27.02
N TYR A 380 -6.38 4.05 -25.85
CA TYR A 380 -5.31 5.05 -25.76
C TYR A 380 -3.91 4.44 -25.77
N VAL A 381 -3.77 3.10 -25.73
CA VAL A 381 -2.47 2.42 -25.82
C VAL A 381 -2.03 2.39 -27.28
N THR A 382 -1.53 3.51 -27.74
CA THR A 382 -0.92 3.69 -29.07
C THR A 382 0.53 4.08 -28.90
N LYS A 383 1.34 3.90 -29.95
CA LYS A 383 2.74 4.30 -29.95
C LYS A 383 2.89 5.78 -29.57
N GLU A 384 2.12 6.65 -30.20
CA GLU A 384 2.15 8.11 -30.00
C GLU A 384 1.87 8.48 -28.54
N ASN A 385 0.84 7.89 -27.93
CA ASN A 385 0.49 8.18 -26.54
C ASN A 385 1.51 7.62 -25.54
N LEU A 386 2.11 6.46 -25.83
CA LEU A 386 3.15 5.88 -24.99
C LEU A 386 4.44 6.67 -25.08
N ASP A 387 4.85 7.07 -26.30
CA ASP A 387 6.03 7.92 -26.53
C ASP A 387 5.85 9.30 -25.84
N ALA A 388 4.67 9.91 -25.95
CA ALA A 388 4.34 11.15 -25.26
C ALA A 388 4.41 11.00 -23.72
N THR A 389 3.93 9.87 -23.20
CA THR A 389 4.01 9.58 -21.76
C THR A 389 5.46 9.39 -21.30
N ILE A 390 6.29 8.73 -22.10
CA ILE A 390 7.72 8.56 -21.84
C ILE A 390 8.40 9.93 -21.79
N LEU A 391 8.18 10.77 -22.81
CA LEU A 391 8.78 12.11 -22.87
C LEU A 391 8.34 13.00 -21.70
N GLU A 392 7.06 12.93 -21.29
CA GLU A 392 6.56 13.68 -20.14
C GLU A 392 7.27 13.24 -18.84
N VAL A 393 7.35 11.93 -18.58
CA VAL A 393 7.83 11.42 -17.31
C VAL A 393 9.35 11.40 -17.20
N PHE A 394 10.06 11.04 -18.26
CA PHE A 394 11.53 11.00 -18.26
C PHE A 394 12.19 12.34 -18.63
N ASN A 395 11.44 13.44 -18.54
CA ASN A 395 11.97 14.80 -18.61
C ASN A 395 11.61 15.57 -17.32
N PRO A 396 12.15 15.14 -16.15
CA PRO A 396 11.76 15.69 -14.85
C PRO A 396 12.35 17.10 -14.65
N ASP A 397 11.63 17.90 -13.86
CA ASP A 397 12.08 19.20 -13.37
C ASP A 397 12.80 19.13 -12.01
N LYS A 398 12.73 17.96 -11.33
CA LYS A 398 13.35 17.70 -10.03
C LYS A 398 13.60 16.22 -9.80
N ILE A 399 14.46 15.92 -8.83
CA ILE A 399 14.87 14.57 -8.49
C ILE A 399 14.96 14.38 -6.97
N PHE A 400 14.57 13.21 -6.48
CA PHE A 400 14.66 12.85 -5.08
C PHE A 400 15.48 11.57 -4.94
N ILE A 401 16.49 11.59 -4.07
CA ILE A 401 17.47 10.52 -3.96
C ILE A 401 17.56 10.05 -2.51
N SER A 402 17.29 8.78 -2.27
CA SER A 402 17.58 8.14 -1.01
C SER A 402 18.59 7.03 -1.22
N VAL A 403 19.69 7.09 -0.48
CA VAL A 403 20.74 6.05 -0.49
C VAL A 403 20.92 5.54 0.93
N ALA A 404 20.90 4.23 1.11
CA ALA A 404 21.17 3.58 2.39
C ALA A 404 22.18 2.45 2.20
N GLY A 405 23.15 2.31 3.12
CA GLY A 405 24.17 1.26 3.04
C GLY A 405 25.54 1.68 3.55
N PRO A 406 26.59 0.88 3.28
CA PRO A 406 27.96 1.14 3.71
C PRO A 406 28.63 2.23 2.83
N VAL A 407 28.01 3.40 2.77
CA VAL A 407 28.45 4.52 1.93
C VAL A 407 28.33 5.82 2.69
N ASN A 408 29.30 6.71 2.56
CA ASN A 408 29.25 8.03 3.16
C ASN A 408 28.77 9.06 2.14
N LYS A 409 28.10 10.09 2.63
CA LYS A 409 27.58 11.18 1.77
C LYS A 409 28.68 11.86 0.93
N LYS A 410 29.91 11.97 1.47
CA LYS A 410 31.05 12.55 0.78
C LYS A 410 31.54 11.75 -0.43
N ASP A 411 31.25 10.44 -0.46
CA ASP A 411 31.68 9.51 -1.50
C ASP A 411 30.65 9.43 -2.65
N ILE A 412 29.48 10.05 -2.45
CA ILE A 412 28.41 10.13 -3.46
C ILE A 412 28.52 11.47 -4.22
N MET A 413 28.28 11.42 -5.51
CA MET A 413 28.19 12.60 -6.37
C MET A 413 27.28 13.66 -5.72
N PRO A 414 27.66 14.95 -5.63
CA PRO A 414 26.83 16.02 -5.08
C PRO A 414 25.50 16.14 -5.83
N LEU A 415 24.41 16.45 -5.09
CA LEU A 415 23.07 16.60 -5.66
C LEU A 415 23.05 17.54 -6.87
N SER A 416 23.74 18.68 -6.80
CA SER A 416 23.79 19.66 -7.89
C SER A 416 24.44 19.10 -9.19
N LYS A 417 25.36 18.15 -9.06
CA LYS A 417 25.95 17.46 -10.21
C LYS A 417 25.00 16.41 -10.79
N ILE A 418 24.28 15.69 -9.88
CA ILE A 418 23.27 14.70 -10.33
C ILE A 418 22.11 15.41 -11.00
N GLU A 419 21.66 16.55 -10.49
CA GLU A 419 20.62 17.38 -11.13
C GLU A 419 21.02 17.79 -12.54
N ARG A 420 22.22 18.36 -12.72
CA ARG A 420 22.74 18.69 -14.05
C ARG A 420 22.88 17.48 -14.98
N LEU A 421 23.20 16.32 -14.44
CA LEU A 421 23.30 15.09 -15.24
C LEU A 421 21.93 14.60 -15.70
N ILE A 422 20.94 14.56 -14.83
CA ILE A 422 19.65 13.89 -15.08
C ILE A 422 18.61 14.87 -15.64
N ILE A 423 18.57 16.09 -15.15
CA ILE A 423 17.57 17.11 -15.52
C ILE A 423 18.08 17.94 -16.69
N GLY A 424 19.34 18.33 -16.71
CA GLY A 424 20.00 19.14 -17.72
C GLY A 424 20.51 20.44 -17.15
#